data_6ea35dd0d7a033018f8dd821f661ba73
#
_entry.id   6ea35dd0d7a033018f8dd821f661ba73
#
_cell.length_a   1.000
_cell.length_b   1.000
_cell.length_c   1.000
_cell.angle_alpha   90.00
_cell.angle_beta   90.00
_cell.angle_gamma   90.00
#
_symmetry.space_group_name_H-M   'P 1'
#
loop_
_entity.id
_entity.type
_entity.pdbx_description
1 polymer ?
#
loop_
_entity_poly.entity_id
_entity_poly.type
_entity_poly.pdbx_seq_one_letter_code
_entity_poly.pdbx_strand_id
1 'polypeptide(L)'
;MPEETISLRVLQTDSDQFFQHDGNRVRYQLLSELSVKKPNLILIHGFGNSLGTWESLAPKLSKAFNVYAIDMLGFGLSEKPVQYQYTNANQASVIQSFAEVMGFDSFIVGGHSLGGAIAMHAAMIDQKTQGLILFNPGIINTGVPEFSKYLNLIFPMSRISAKQFADRDFREGFLKRSYHEPSIVTDQVMDRVMLGSQTADYVSGMSSMLSKYYKSNEAELMSDVKLPTLIIFGIEDRNKSMDEALQ
;
A
#
# COMPACT_ATOMS: atom_id res chain seq x y z
N MET A 1 7.39 6.84 -28.24
CA MET A 1 6.08 6.30 -28.66
C MET A 1 5.08 6.72 -27.59
N PRO A 2 3.84 7.09 -27.90
CA PRO A 2 2.82 7.24 -26.87
C PRO A 2 2.65 5.90 -26.20
N GLU A 3 2.71 5.86 -24.85
CA GLU A 3 2.43 4.69 -24.06
C GLU A 3 0.99 4.26 -24.39
N GLU A 4 0.78 3.04 -24.88
CA GLU A 4 -0.56 2.47 -25.03
C GLU A 4 -1.18 2.33 -23.65
N THR A 5 -2.03 3.29 -23.31
CA THR A 5 -2.75 3.27 -22.04
C THR A 5 -4.00 2.41 -22.20
N ILE A 6 -4.09 1.40 -21.36
CA ILE A 6 -5.24 0.50 -21.33
C ILE A 6 -6.39 1.18 -20.56
N SER A 7 -7.60 1.11 -21.12
CA SER A 7 -8.78 1.61 -20.41
C SER A 7 -8.94 0.90 -19.06
N LEU A 8 -9.22 1.65 -17.99
CA LEU A 8 -9.49 1.10 -16.66
C LEU A 8 -10.53 -0.02 -16.67
N ARG A 9 -11.53 0.04 -17.56
CA ARG A 9 -12.55 -1.01 -17.72
C ARG A 9 -11.98 -2.37 -18.13
N VAL A 10 -10.88 -2.38 -18.87
CA VAL A 10 -10.21 -3.62 -19.30
C VAL A 10 -9.38 -4.23 -18.18
N LEU A 11 -8.88 -3.39 -17.27
CA LEU A 11 -8.05 -3.81 -16.13
C LEU A 11 -8.87 -4.24 -14.92
N GLN A 12 -10.15 -3.89 -14.86
CA GLN A 12 -11.05 -4.21 -13.74
C GLN A 12 -11.59 -5.64 -13.84
N THR A 13 -11.81 -6.23 -12.69
CA THR A 13 -12.53 -7.50 -12.53
C THR A 13 -13.90 -7.25 -11.89
N ASP A 14 -14.80 -8.23 -11.92
CA ASP A 14 -16.12 -8.14 -11.31
C ASP A 14 -16.07 -7.97 -9.77
N SER A 15 -14.95 -8.35 -9.14
CA SER A 15 -14.74 -8.18 -7.69
C SER A 15 -14.30 -6.77 -7.29
N ASP A 16 -13.93 -5.92 -8.26
CA ASP A 16 -13.47 -4.57 -7.98
C ASP A 16 -14.63 -3.65 -7.63
N GLN A 17 -14.50 -3.00 -6.49
CA GLN A 17 -15.41 -1.99 -5.99
C GLN A 17 -14.66 -0.67 -5.79
N PHE A 18 -15.40 0.42 -5.80
CA PHE A 18 -14.82 1.75 -5.68
C PHE A 18 -15.64 2.62 -4.73
N PHE A 19 -14.94 3.45 -3.96
CA PHE A 19 -15.55 4.52 -3.17
C PHE A 19 -14.88 5.87 -3.49
N GLN A 20 -15.45 6.95 -3.00
CA GLN A 20 -14.91 8.30 -3.18
C GLN A 20 -14.24 8.79 -1.90
N HIS A 21 -13.04 9.36 -2.04
CA HIS A 21 -12.34 10.09 -1.00
C HIS A 21 -11.85 11.42 -1.55
N ASP A 22 -12.38 12.54 -1.05
CA ASP A 22 -12.07 13.90 -1.51
C ASP A 22 -12.14 14.05 -3.05
N GLY A 23 -13.20 13.47 -3.66
CA GLY A 23 -13.40 13.49 -5.10
C GLY A 23 -12.52 12.54 -5.92
N ASN A 24 -11.66 11.77 -5.26
CA ASN A 24 -10.81 10.75 -5.91
C ASN A 24 -11.40 9.36 -5.74
N ARG A 25 -11.37 8.57 -6.80
CA ARG A 25 -11.86 7.20 -6.80
C ARG A 25 -10.82 6.24 -6.24
N VAL A 26 -11.20 5.47 -5.22
CA VAL A 26 -10.35 4.50 -4.52
C VAL A 26 -10.91 3.10 -4.72
N ARG A 27 -10.05 2.17 -5.21
CA ARG A 27 -10.41 0.76 -5.40
C ARG A 27 -10.27 -0.04 -4.12
N TYR A 28 -11.22 -0.94 -3.89
CA TYR A 28 -11.12 -1.97 -2.85
C TYR A 28 -11.73 -3.29 -3.30
N GLN A 29 -11.43 -4.36 -2.57
CA GLN A 29 -12.07 -5.67 -2.72
C GLN A 29 -12.36 -6.26 -1.33
N LEU A 30 -13.47 -7.01 -1.25
CA LEU A 30 -13.71 -7.95 -0.14
C LEU A 30 -13.12 -9.31 -0.56
N LEU A 31 -12.04 -9.73 0.10
CA LEU A 31 -11.28 -10.96 -0.21
C LEU A 31 -11.76 -12.18 0.61
N SER A 32 -12.93 -12.10 1.22
CA SER A 32 -13.55 -13.15 2.02
C SER A 32 -15.05 -13.20 1.78
N GLU A 33 -15.71 -14.27 2.22
CA GLU A 33 -17.15 -14.23 2.43
C GLU A 33 -17.48 -13.32 3.62
N LEU A 34 -18.51 -12.48 3.45
CA LEU A 34 -18.95 -11.57 4.50
C LEU A 34 -19.68 -12.34 5.61
N SER A 35 -19.33 -12.06 6.86
CA SER A 35 -19.98 -12.62 8.03
C SER A 35 -20.15 -11.58 9.13
N VAL A 36 -21.37 -11.39 9.60
CA VAL A 36 -21.68 -10.48 10.73
C VAL A 36 -21.02 -10.88 12.05
N LYS A 37 -20.52 -12.13 12.14
CA LYS A 37 -19.85 -12.65 13.34
C LYS A 37 -18.34 -12.39 13.36
N LYS A 38 -17.77 -11.94 12.25
CA LYS A 38 -16.33 -11.71 12.13
C LYS A 38 -16.02 -10.22 12.18
N PRO A 39 -14.94 -9.81 12.86
CA PRO A 39 -14.48 -8.44 12.81
C PRO A 39 -13.97 -8.08 11.38
N ASN A 40 -14.04 -6.81 11.04
CA ASN A 40 -13.54 -6.28 9.79
C ASN A 40 -12.04 -6.04 9.89
N LEU A 41 -11.27 -6.49 8.89
CA LEU A 41 -9.85 -6.27 8.74
C LEU A 41 -9.60 -5.53 7.43
N ILE A 42 -9.02 -4.34 7.52
CA ILE A 42 -8.62 -3.53 6.35
C ILE A 42 -7.13 -3.72 6.13
N LEU A 43 -6.72 -4.14 4.92
CA LEU A 43 -5.34 -4.42 4.56
C LEU A 43 -4.78 -3.41 3.55
N ILE A 44 -3.62 -2.86 3.85
CA ILE A 44 -2.93 -1.83 3.07
C ILE A 44 -1.60 -2.37 2.54
N HIS A 45 -1.42 -2.32 1.21
CA HIS A 45 -0.23 -2.81 0.51
C HIS A 45 0.99 -1.89 0.68
N GLY A 46 2.18 -2.38 0.31
CA GLY A 46 3.43 -1.61 0.29
C GLY A 46 3.59 -0.73 -0.96
N PHE A 47 4.65 0.08 -0.97
CA PHE A 47 4.98 0.98 -2.07
C PHE A 47 5.06 0.23 -3.41
N GLY A 48 4.43 0.80 -4.43
CA GLY A 48 4.44 0.28 -5.79
C GLY A 48 3.63 -1.01 -6.01
N ASN A 49 2.91 -1.49 -5.00
CA ASN A 49 2.06 -2.67 -5.08
C ASN A 49 0.57 -2.30 -5.24
N SER A 50 -0.28 -3.28 -5.08
CA SER A 50 -1.74 -3.17 -5.11
C SER A 50 -2.36 -4.10 -4.07
N LEU A 51 -3.67 -4.05 -3.94
CA LEU A 51 -4.44 -4.95 -3.07
C LEU A 51 -4.20 -6.44 -3.38
N GLY A 52 -3.76 -6.79 -4.60
CA GLY A 52 -3.36 -8.14 -4.98
C GLY A 52 -2.23 -8.74 -4.12
N THR A 53 -1.48 -7.93 -3.39
CA THR A 53 -0.51 -8.38 -2.37
C THR A 53 -1.13 -9.37 -1.38
N TRP A 54 -2.42 -9.22 -1.08
CA TRP A 54 -3.10 -9.94 -0.02
C TRP A 54 -3.80 -11.23 -0.46
N GLU A 55 -3.89 -11.49 -1.79
CA GLU A 55 -4.64 -12.64 -2.32
C GLU A 55 -4.18 -13.99 -1.76
N SER A 56 -2.87 -14.19 -1.56
CA SER A 56 -2.35 -15.44 -1.02
C SER A 56 -2.57 -15.59 0.49
N LEU A 57 -2.67 -14.48 1.22
CA LEU A 57 -2.86 -14.48 2.67
C LEU A 57 -4.35 -14.45 3.05
N ALA A 58 -5.18 -13.83 2.23
CA ALA A 58 -6.61 -13.65 2.49
C ALA A 58 -7.37 -14.94 2.83
N PRO A 59 -7.13 -16.10 2.18
CA PRO A 59 -7.81 -17.35 2.54
C PRO A 59 -7.51 -17.84 3.95
N LYS A 60 -6.36 -17.50 4.51
CA LYS A 60 -6.01 -17.83 5.90
C LYS A 60 -6.69 -16.86 6.87
N LEU A 61 -6.65 -15.57 6.55
CA LEU A 61 -7.26 -14.51 7.38
C LEU A 61 -8.78 -14.57 7.37
N SER A 62 -9.40 -14.97 6.26
CA SER A 62 -10.85 -15.09 6.11
C SER A 62 -11.50 -16.07 7.07
N LYS A 63 -10.73 -16.96 7.69
CA LYS A 63 -11.22 -17.85 8.77
C LYS A 63 -11.66 -17.05 10.00
N ALA A 64 -11.01 -15.92 10.28
CA ALA A 64 -11.24 -15.11 11.47
C ALA A 64 -11.81 -13.71 11.17
N PHE A 65 -11.65 -13.19 9.96
CA PHE A 65 -11.97 -11.81 9.61
C PHE A 65 -12.82 -11.71 8.34
N ASN A 66 -13.58 -10.61 8.22
CA ASN A 66 -14.00 -10.07 6.94
C ASN A 66 -12.80 -9.27 6.39
N VAL A 67 -12.18 -9.76 5.32
CA VAL A 67 -10.90 -9.22 4.82
C VAL A 67 -11.17 -8.25 3.67
N TYR A 68 -10.92 -6.98 3.91
CA TYR A 68 -10.95 -5.93 2.89
C TYR A 68 -9.53 -5.52 2.52
N ALA A 69 -9.27 -5.34 1.24
CA ALA A 69 -7.99 -4.82 0.76
C ALA A 69 -8.24 -3.58 -0.11
N ILE A 70 -7.38 -2.58 0.02
CA ILE A 70 -7.52 -1.27 -0.63
C ILE A 70 -6.27 -0.98 -1.46
N ASP A 71 -6.48 -0.49 -2.70
CA ASP A 71 -5.43 0.20 -3.45
C ASP A 71 -5.36 1.65 -2.95
N MET A 72 -4.25 2.03 -2.32
CA MET A 72 -4.08 3.41 -1.85
C MET A 72 -4.03 4.39 -3.03
N LEU A 73 -4.39 5.66 -2.81
CA LEU A 73 -4.24 6.70 -3.82
C LEU A 73 -2.80 6.72 -4.35
N GLY A 74 -2.64 6.80 -5.66
CA GLY A 74 -1.35 6.71 -6.34
C GLY A 74 -0.94 5.30 -6.76
N PHE A 75 -1.69 4.25 -6.37
CA PHE A 75 -1.34 2.85 -6.63
C PHE A 75 -2.50 2.06 -7.22
N GLY A 76 -2.18 0.87 -7.75
CA GLY A 76 -3.15 -0.07 -8.30
C GLY A 76 -4.10 0.59 -9.30
N LEU A 77 -5.40 0.32 -9.19
CA LEU A 77 -6.44 0.94 -9.99
C LEU A 77 -7.14 2.13 -9.30
N SER A 78 -6.65 2.57 -8.14
CA SER A 78 -7.05 3.84 -7.53
C SER A 78 -6.50 5.02 -8.33
N GLU A 79 -7.16 6.17 -8.26
CA GLU A 79 -6.70 7.40 -8.91
C GLU A 79 -5.33 7.85 -8.39
N LYS A 80 -4.60 8.56 -9.24
CA LYS A 80 -3.25 9.03 -8.98
C LYS A 80 -3.15 10.55 -9.12
N PRO A 81 -3.87 11.30 -8.25
CA PRO A 81 -4.02 12.74 -8.41
C PRO A 81 -2.69 13.47 -8.21
N VAL A 82 -2.30 14.27 -9.20
CA VAL A 82 -1.03 15.03 -9.20
C VAL A 82 -0.98 16.06 -8.07
N GLN A 83 -2.12 16.60 -7.65
CA GLN A 83 -2.17 17.62 -6.59
C GLN A 83 -2.23 17.05 -5.18
N TYR A 84 -2.47 15.74 -5.03
CA TYR A 84 -2.56 15.10 -3.72
C TYR A 84 -1.23 15.12 -2.98
N GLN A 85 -1.28 15.35 -1.66
CA GLN A 85 -0.13 15.26 -0.78
C GLN A 85 -0.04 13.82 -0.25
N TYR A 86 0.86 13.04 -0.81
CA TYR A 86 1.03 11.61 -0.51
C TYR A 86 1.75 11.36 0.83
N THR A 87 1.34 12.06 1.91
CA THR A 87 1.84 11.77 3.27
C THR A 87 1.14 10.54 3.84
N ASN A 88 1.78 9.85 4.80
CA ASN A 88 1.16 8.71 5.46
C ASN A 88 -0.13 9.11 6.21
N ALA A 89 -0.16 10.31 6.80
CA ALA A 89 -1.36 10.84 7.45
C ALA A 89 -2.52 11.06 6.47
N ASN A 90 -2.26 11.66 5.30
CA ASN A 90 -3.30 11.85 4.29
C ASN A 90 -3.77 10.52 3.70
N GLN A 91 -2.87 9.56 3.51
CA GLN A 91 -3.27 8.21 3.10
C GLN A 91 -4.09 7.51 4.19
N ALA A 92 -3.81 7.76 5.46
CA ALA A 92 -4.60 7.20 6.57
C ALA A 92 -6.05 7.73 6.57
N SER A 93 -6.30 8.97 6.16
CA SER A 93 -7.67 9.51 6.03
C SER A 93 -8.49 8.78 4.95
N VAL A 94 -7.84 8.16 3.95
CA VAL A 94 -8.52 7.29 2.98
C VAL A 94 -9.13 6.07 3.69
N ILE A 95 -8.42 5.50 4.67
CA ILE A 95 -8.91 4.36 5.45
C ILE A 95 -10.10 4.76 6.33
N GLN A 96 -10.03 5.94 6.95
CA GLN A 96 -11.15 6.49 7.72
C GLN A 96 -12.39 6.68 6.83
N SER A 97 -12.24 7.32 5.66
CA SER A 97 -13.35 7.46 4.71
C SER A 97 -13.91 6.11 4.26
N PHE A 98 -13.05 5.12 4.04
CA PHE A 98 -13.51 3.77 3.71
C PHE A 98 -14.36 3.17 4.83
N ALA A 99 -13.91 3.23 6.07
CA ALA A 99 -14.63 2.70 7.22
C ALA A 99 -15.99 3.42 7.42
N GLU A 100 -16.04 4.72 7.15
CA GLU A 100 -17.28 5.51 7.18
C GLU A 100 -18.26 5.08 6.07
N VAL A 101 -17.81 4.97 4.81
CA VAL A 101 -18.62 4.54 3.67
C VAL A 101 -19.17 3.13 3.88
N MET A 102 -18.37 2.24 4.46
CA MET A 102 -18.78 0.86 4.78
C MET A 102 -19.66 0.76 6.04
N GLY A 103 -19.82 1.84 6.78
CA GLY A 103 -20.60 1.86 8.03
C GLY A 103 -19.99 0.98 9.13
N PHE A 104 -18.66 0.88 9.21
CA PHE A 104 -18.02 0.08 10.26
C PHE A 104 -18.13 0.77 11.62
N ASP A 105 -18.64 0.05 12.61
CA ASP A 105 -18.61 0.48 14.01
C ASP A 105 -17.24 0.25 14.64
N SER A 106 -16.54 -0.78 14.17
CA SER A 106 -15.17 -1.09 14.58
C SER A 106 -14.44 -1.89 13.50
N PHE A 107 -13.10 -1.79 13.46
CA PHE A 107 -12.27 -2.56 12.55
C PHE A 107 -10.85 -2.72 13.08
N ILE A 108 -10.12 -3.64 12.48
CA ILE A 108 -8.67 -3.82 12.63
C ILE A 108 -8.03 -3.33 11.34
N VAL A 109 -6.92 -2.65 11.43
CA VAL A 109 -6.15 -2.22 10.27
C VAL A 109 -4.81 -2.95 10.22
N GLY A 110 -4.42 -3.38 9.03
CA GLY A 110 -3.14 -4.04 8.81
C GLY A 110 -2.42 -3.50 7.58
N GLY A 111 -1.09 -3.53 7.59
CA GLY A 111 -0.35 -3.03 6.45
C GLY A 111 1.06 -3.59 6.32
N HIS A 112 1.53 -3.68 5.08
CA HIS A 112 2.87 -4.11 4.73
C HIS A 112 3.74 -2.91 4.33
N SER A 113 4.96 -2.83 4.86
CA SER A 113 5.95 -1.81 4.50
C SER A 113 5.36 -0.39 4.62
N LEU A 114 5.27 0.40 3.54
CA LEU A 114 4.59 1.70 3.51
C LEU A 114 3.17 1.62 4.06
N GLY A 115 2.43 0.57 3.69
CA GLY A 115 1.08 0.33 4.21
C GLY A 115 1.05 0.13 5.72
N GLY A 116 2.13 -0.37 6.32
CA GLY A 116 2.28 -0.47 7.78
C GLY A 116 2.37 0.91 8.45
N ALA A 117 3.13 1.83 7.88
CA ALA A 117 3.18 3.22 8.37
C ALA A 117 1.81 3.91 8.23
N ILE A 118 1.14 3.72 7.09
CA ILE A 118 -0.22 4.25 6.87
C ILE A 118 -1.22 3.64 7.88
N ALA A 119 -1.16 2.33 8.11
CA ALA A 119 -2.02 1.65 9.08
C ALA A 119 -1.83 2.17 10.51
N MET A 120 -0.58 2.46 10.89
CA MET A 120 -0.27 3.10 12.17
C MET A 120 -0.94 4.47 12.30
N HIS A 121 -0.82 5.33 11.28
CA HIS A 121 -1.51 6.63 11.28
C HIS A 121 -3.04 6.46 11.34
N ALA A 122 -3.61 5.51 10.60
CA ALA A 122 -5.04 5.23 10.65
C ALA A 122 -5.50 4.81 12.06
N ALA A 123 -4.69 3.99 12.74
CA ALA A 123 -4.94 3.56 14.11
C ALA A 123 -4.91 4.73 15.12
N MET A 124 -4.16 5.79 14.82
CA MET A 124 -4.07 6.96 15.70
C MET A 124 -5.21 7.96 15.51
N ILE A 125 -5.72 8.09 14.28
CA ILE A 125 -6.73 9.11 13.94
C ILE A 125 -8.17 8.61 14.07
N ASP A 126 -8.41 7.30 14.01
CA ASP A 126 -9.76 6.73 14.04
C ASP A 126 -10.00 5.88 15.29
N GLN A 127 -10.88 6.37 16.17
CA GLN A 127 -11.24 5.71 17.43
C GLN A 127 -12.00 4.37 17.23
N LYS A 128 -12.50 4.09 16.03
CA LYS A 128 -13.13 2.80 15.68
C LYS A 128 -12.10 1.70 15.44
N THR A 129 -10.83 2.05 15.29
CA THR A 129 -9.74 1.08 15.14
C THR A 129 -9.51 0.36 16.48
N GLN A 130 -9.61 -0.98 16.46
CA GLN A 130 -9.51 -1.81 17.67
C GLN A 130 -8.19 -2.60 17.74
N GLY A 131 -7.39 -2.60 16.69
CA GLY A 131 -6.11 -3.30 16.64
C GLY A 131 -5.32 -2.99 15.38
N LEU A 132 -4.02 -3.27 15.44
CA LEU A 132 -3.06 -2.98 14.40
C LEU A 132 -2.25 -4.24 14.07
N ILE A 133 -2.08 -4.55 12.77
CA ILE A 133 -1.25 -5.67 12.30
C ILE A 133 -0.21 -5.12 11.32
N LEU A 134 1.06 -5.23 11.66
CA LEU A 134 2.17 -4.69 10.89
C LEU A 134 3.04 -5.81 10.30
N PHE A 135 3.14 -5.84 8.98
CA PHE A 135 3.98 -6.79 8.25
C PHE A 135 5.21 -6.05 7.72
N ASN A 136 6.38 -6.31 8.26
CA ASN A 136 7.64 -5.65 7.89
C ASN A 136 7.42 -4.12 7.69
N PRO A 137 6.92 -3.37 8.69
CA PRO A 137 6.43 -2.01 8.51
C PRO A 137 7.55 -1.04 8.12
N GLY A 138 7.23 -0.03 7.31
CA GLY A 138 8.14 1.04 6.89
C GLY A 138 8.21 2.19 7.91
N ILE A 139 8.36 1.88 9.19
CA ILE A 139 8.35 2.85 10.30
C ILE A 139 9.74 3.40 10.55
N ILE A 140 10.72 2.54 10.79
CA ILE A 140 12.12 2.94 11.02
C ILE A 140 12.84 3.08 9.68
N ASN A 141 12.85 2.02 8.88
CA ASN A 141 13.47 2.01 7.56
C ASN A 141 12.42 1.86 6.45
N THR A 142 12.37 2.81 5.55
CA THR A 142 11.45 2.77 4.41
C THR A 142 11.93 1.86 3.27
N GLY A 143 13.17 1.36 3.33
CA GLY A 143 13.80 0.61 2.23
C GLY A 143 14.18 1.47 1.01
N VAL A 144 13.97 2.79 1.07
CA VAL A 144 14.31 3.74 0.01
C VAL A 144 15.55 4.53 0.42
N PRO A 145 16.66 4.49 -0.36
CA PRO A 145 17.86 5.25 -0.05
C PRO A 145 17.57 6.76 0.09
N GLU A 146 18.09 7.37 1.14
CA GLU A 146 17.87 8.79 1.44
C GLU A 146 18.21 9.69 0.25
N PHE A 147 19.36 9.46 -0.41
CA PHE A 147 19.80 10.27 -1.54
C PHE A 147 18.80 10.26 -2.71
N SER A 148 18.10 9.16 -2.94
CA SER A 148 17.11 9.04 -4.04
C SER A 148 15.90 9.93 -3.81
N LYS A 149 15.56 10.22 -2.54
CA LYS A 149 14.48 11.15 -2.19
C LYS A 149 14.86 12.57 -2.63
N TYR A 150 16.08 13.00 -2.36
CA TYR A 150 16.57 14.32 -2.77
C TYR A 150 16.71 14.44 -4.29
N LEU A 151 17.17 13.38 -4.98
CA LEU A 151 17.23 13.37 -6.44
C LEU A 151 15.86 13.58 -7.08
N ASN A 152 14.82 12.97 -6.52
CA ASN A 152 13.46 13.09 -7.04
C ASN A 152 12.85 14.50 -6.87
N LEU A 153 13.43 15.37 -6.04
CA LEU A 153 13.04 16.78 -5.96
C LEU A 153 13.52 17.60 -7.17
N ILE A 154 14.50 17.08 -7.93
CA ILE A 154 15.07 17.75 -9.09
C ILE A 154 14.35 17.28 -10.34
N PHE A 155 13.65 18.18 -11.02
CA PHE A 155 13.06 17.88 -12.33
C PHE A 155 14.18 17.63 -13.37
N PRO A 156 14.11 16.57 -14.19
CA PRO A 156 13.00 15.61 -14.41
C PRO A 156 13.18 14.26 -13.69
N MET A 157 13.98 14.18 -12.63
CA MET A 157 14.38 12.91 -12.00
C MET A 157 13.18 12.10 -11.47
N SER A 158 12.18 12.73 -10.84
CA SER A 158 10.99 12.03 -10.39
C SER A 158 10.23 11.35 -11.54
N ARG A 159 10.21 11.96 -12.73
CA ARG A 159 9.58 11.38 -13.91
C ARG A 159 10.38 10.21 -14.48
N ILE A 160 11.72 10.30 -14.45
CA ILE A 160 12.59 9.19 -14.85
C ILE A 160 12.40 8.01 -13.92
N SER A 161 12.42 8.25 -12.60
CA SER A 161 12.14 7.21 -11.59
C SER A 161 10.75 6.59 -11.77
N ALA A 162 9.71 7.40 -12.03
CA ALA A 162 8.36 6.91 -12.27
C ALA A 162 8.29 5.97 -13.49
N LYS A 163 9.02 6.29 -14.57
CA LYS A 163 9.12 5.43 -15.77
C LYS A 163 9.87 4.14 -15.46
N GLN A 164 10.95 4.18 -14.66
CA GLN A 164 11.63 2.96 -14.20
C GLN A 164 10.71 2.05 -13.39
N PHE A 165 9.87 2.61 -12.53
CA PHE A 165 8.86 1.84 -11.79
C PHE A 165 7.73 1.31 -12.67
N ALA A 166 7.52 1.86 -13.86
CA ALA A 166 6.60 1.33 -14.88
C ALA A 166 7.23 0.22 -15.73
N ASP A 167 8.55 0.07 -15.70
CA ASP A 167 9.27 -0.98 -16.43
C ASP A 167 9.20 -2.33 -15.69
N ARG A 168 8.76 -3.39 -16.40
CA ARG A 168 8.56 -4.72 -15.83
C ARG A 168 9.87 -5.35 -15.36
N ASP A 169 10.92 -5.26 -16.17
CA ASP A 169 12.20 -5.91 -15.86
C ASP A 169 12.86 -5.27 -14.64
N PHE A 170 12.79 -3.94 -14.56
CA PHE A 170 13.26 -3.20 -13.38
C PHE A 170 12.51 -3.64 -12.11
N ARG A 171 11.18 -3.71 -12.17
CA ARG A 171 10.33 -4.10 -11.04
C ARG A 171 10.55 -5.54 -10.63
N GLU A 172 10.66 -6.44 -11.57
CA GLU A 172 10.94 -7.85 -11.32
C GLU A 172 12.30 -8.03 -10.64
N GLY A 173 13.34 -7.36 -11.17
CA GLY A 173 14.67 -7.38 -10.56
C GLY A 173 14.68 -6.80 -9.14
N PHE A 174 13.90 -5.73 -8.88
CA PHE A 174 13.75 -5.17 -7.54
C PHE A 174 13.09 -6.16 -6.58
N LEU A 175 11.96 -6.77 -6.98
CA LEU A 175 11.25 -7.74 -6.16
C LEU A 175 12.09 -8.99 -5.88
N LYS A 176 12.72 -9.58 -6.89
CA LYS A 176 13.59 -10.76 -6.73
C LYS A 176 14.73 -10.53 -5.74
N ARG A 177 15.25 -9.30 -5.66
CA ARG A 177 16.28 -8.96 -4.66
C ARG A 177 15.72 -8.82 -3.24
N SER A 178 14.44 -8.46 -3.12
CA SER A 178 13.79 -8.24 -1.82
C SER A 178 13.38 -9.54 -1.13
N TYR A 179 13.11 -10.61 -1.90
CA TYR A 179 12.69 -11.88 -1.34
C TYR A 179 13.88 -12.81 -1.09
N HIS A 180 13.81 -13.59 -0.01
CA HIS A 180 14.76 -14.67 0.28
C HIS A 180 14.75 -15.70 -0.85
N GLU A 181 13.57 -16.10 -1.28
CA GLU A 181 13.37 -17.04 -2.38
C GLU A 181 12.81 -16.31 -3.63
N PRO A 182 13.68 -15.94 -4.58
CA PRO A 182 13.27 -15.17 -5.76
C PRO A 182 12.26 -15.88 -6.68
N SER A 183 12.16 -17.21 -6.58
CA SER A 183 11.23 -18.02 -7.39
C SER A 183 9.75 -17.72 -7.13
N ILE A 184 9.42 -17.13 -5.99
CA ILE A 184 8.05 -16.68 -5.70
C ILE A 184 7.59 -15.50 -6.56
N VAL A 185 8.54 -14.78 -7.19
CA VAL A 185 8.24 -13.70 -8.13
C VAL A 185 7.94 -14.30 -9.50
N THR A 186 6.77 -14.87 -9.63
CA THR A 186 6.25 -15.47 -10.87
C THR A 186 5.65 -14.40 -11.78
N ASP A 187 5.38 -14.75 -13.04
CA ASP A 187 4.66 -13.87 -13.98
C ASP A 187 3.31 -13.42 -13.41
N GLN A 188 2.56 -14.30 -12.75
CA GLN A 188 1.30 -13.97 -12.11
C GLN A 188 1.46 -12.91 -11.01
N VAL A 189 2.54 -12.98 -10.21
CA VAL A 189 2.88 -11.96 -9.22
C VAL A 189 3.21 -10.65 -9.90
N MET A 190 4.00 -10.70 -10.98
CA MET A 190 4.37 -9.51 -11.74
C MET A 190 3.16 -8.84 -12.41
N ASP A 191 2.24 -9.61 -12.97
CA ASP A 191 1.02 -9.05 -13.59
C ASP A 191 0.20 -8.24 -12.57
N ARG A 192 0.10 -8.72 -11.33
CA ARG A 192 -0.57 -7.99 -10.24
C ARG A 192 0.17 -6.72 -9.84
N VAL A 193 1.48 -6.81 -9.70
CA VAL A 193 2.34 -5.68 -9.32
C VAL A 193 2.32 -4.60 -10.39
N MET A 194 2.30 -5.00 -11.67
CA MET A 194 2.33 -4.08 -12.81
C MET A 194 0.95 -3.53 -13.18
N LEU A 195 -0.13 -3.99 -12.55
CA LEU A 195 -1.49 -3.58 -12.88
C LEU A 195 -1.66 -2.04 -12.90
N GLY A 196 -1.17 -1.37 -11.86
CA GLY A 196 -1.27 0.09 -11.76
C GLY A 196 -0.45 0.84 -12.80
N SER A 197 0.68 0.28 -13.26
CA SER A 197 1.55 0.93 -14.25
C SER A 197 0.96 0.99 -15.65
N GLN A 198 -0.09 0.22 -15.91
CA GLN A 198 -0.81 0.21 -17.18
C GLN A 198 -1.84 1.34 -17.30
N THR A 199 -2.10 2.09 -16.23
CA THR A 199 -3.05 3.20 -16.26
C THR A 199 -2.43 4.48 -16.82
N ALA A 200 -3.22 5.29 -17.53
CA ALA A 200 -2.78 6.52 -18.20
C ALA A 200 -2.15 7.55 -17.27
N ASP A 201 -2.59 7.58 -16.02
CA ASP A 201 -2.17 8.54 -14.99
C ASP A 201 -0.96 8.07 -14.17
N TYR A 202 -0.44 6.85 -14.41
CA TYR A 202 0.59 6.25 -13.57
C TYR A 202 1.87 7.09 -13.49
N VAL A 203 2.47 7.44 -14.63
CA VAL A 203 3.75 8.16 -14.66
C VAL A 203 3.61 9.55 -14.04
N SER A 204 2.51 10.26 -14.28
CA SER A 204 2.26 11.59 -13.72
C SER A 204 2.01 11.54 -12.21
N GLY A 205 1.17 10.62 -11.75
CA GLY A 205 0.88 10.43 -10.32
C GLY A 205 2.08 9.95 -9.54
N MET A 206 2.79 8.92 -10.03
CA MET A 206 4.00 8.40 -9.39
C MET A 206 5.11 9.47 -9.35
N SER A 207 5.31 10.24 -10.43
CA SER A 207 6.25 11.35 -10.44
C SER A 207 5.90 12.41 -9.41
N SER A 208 4.62 12.77 -9.29
CA SER A 208 4.14 13.69 -8.26
C SER A 208 4.38 13.16 -6.84
N MET A 209 4.06 11.89 -6.59
CA MET A 209 4.31 11.23 -5.31
C MET A 209 5.79 11.27 -4.94
N LEU A 210 6.67 10.86 -5.86
CA LEU A 210 8.12 10.84 -5.62
C LEU A 210 8.70 12.23 -5.37
N SER A 211 8.18 13.27 -6.05
CA SER A 211 8.66 14.66 -5.89
C SER A 211 8.14 15.35 -4.63
N LYS A 212 7.11 14.80 -3.98
CA LYS A 212 6.44 15.39 -2.81
C LYS A 212 6.55 14.50 -1.57
N TYR A 213 7.27 13.39 -1.65
CA TYR A 213 7.38 12.46 -0.54
C TYR A 213 8.00 13.16 0.68
N TYR A 214 7.26 13.16 1.76
CA TYR A 214 7.71 13.65 3.06
C TYR A 214 7.64 12.50 4.07
N LYS A 215 8.77 12.24 4.74
CA LYS A 215 8.81 11.30 5.85
C LYS A 215 8.48 12.05 7.13
N SER A 216 7.40 11.70 7.79
CA SER A 216 7.20 12.04 9.20
C SER A 216 8.07 11.14 10.09
N ASN A 217 8.22 11.49 11.37
CA ASN A 217 9.00 10.70 12.33
C ASN A 217 8.16 9.53 12.88
N GLU A 218 7.98 8.50 12.03
CA GLU A 218 7.11 7.36 12.30
C GLU A 218 7.53 6.58 13.56
N ALA A 219 8.83 6.51 13.83
CA ALA A 219 9.35 5.79 15.01
C ALA A 219 8.92 6.46 16.33
N GLU A 220 8.90 7.79 16.39
CA GLU A 220 8.40 8.51 17.55
C GLU A 220 6.89 8.32 17.71
N LEU A 221 6.14 8.40 16.60
CA LEU A 221 4.68 8.22 16.61
C LEU A 221 4.28 6.82 17.07
N MET A 222 5.08 5.79 16.79
CA MET A 222 4.78 4.41 17.21
C MET A 222 4.64 4.28 18.72
N SER A 223 5.37 5.07 19.52
CA SER A 223 5.27 5.08 20.98
C SER A 223 3.90 5.56 21.51
N ASP A 224 3.16 6.30 20.70
CA ASP A 224 1.83 6.83 21.03
C ASP A 224 0.69 5.86 20.71
N VAL A 225 0.96 4.79 19.96
CA VAL A 225 -0.01 3.73 19.66
C VAL A 225 -0.34 2.96 20.93
N LYS A 226 -1.61 3.01 21.37
CA LYS A 226 -2.09 2.33 22.59
C LYS A 226 -2.99 1.13 22.30
N LEU A 227 -3.16 0.79 21.04
CA LEU A 227 -3.99 -0.34 20.59
C LEU A 227 -3.21 -1.66 20.66
N PRO A 228 -3.90 -2.79 20.83
CA PRO A 228 -3.30 -4.11 20.63
C PRO A 228 -2.62 -4.17 19.25
N THR A 229 -1.31 -4.42 19.24
CA THR A 229 -0.51 -4.39 18.03
C THR A 229 0.23 -5.71 17.85
N LEU A 230 0.08 -6.31 16.67
CA LEU A 230 0.86 -7.46 16.23
C LEU A 230 1.87 -7.01 15.17
N ILE A 231 3.14 -7.23 15.41
CA ILE A 231 4.22 -6.93 14.46
C ILE A 231 4.85 -8.23 13.97
N ILE A 232 4.96 -8.37 12.66
CA ILE A 232 5.48 -9.57 12.00
C ILE A 232 6.65 -9.14 11.11
N PHE A 233 7.83 -9.73 11.35
CA PHE A 233 9.02 -9.57 10.51
C PHE A 233 9.43 -10.91 9.91
N GLY A 234 9.92 -10.87 8.67
CA GLY A 234 10.61 -11.98 8.05
C GLY A 234 12.08 -12.01 8.50
N ILE A 235 12.52 -13.12 9.10
CA ILE A 235 13.92 -13.26 9.55
C ILE A 235 14.93 -13.09 8.40
N GLU A 236 14.51 -13.44 7.19
CA GLU A 236 15.33 -13.41 5.98
C GLU A 236 15.02 -12.20 5.08
N ASP A 237 14.28 -11.21 5.59
CA ASP A 237 14.05 -9.96 4.87
C ASP A 237 15.37 -9.21 4.67
N ARG A 238 15.71 -8.96 3.39
CA ARG A 238 16.97 -8.30 3.03
C ARG A 238 16.91 -6.78 3.09
N ASN A 239 15.71 -6.23 3.20
CA ASN A 239 15.47 -4.79 3.26
C ASN A 239 15.27 -4.26 4.67
N LYS A 240 14.92 -5.15 5.63
CA LYS A 240 14.62 -4.80 7.01
C LYS A 240 15.22 -5.84 7.95
N SER A 241 16.10 -5.39 8.82
CA SER A 241 16.81 -6.28 9.74
C SER A 241 15.95 -6.65 10.95
N MET A 242 16.29 -7.77 11.60
CA MET A 242 15.72 -8.14 12.89
C MET A 242 16.06 -7.13 13.99
N ASP A 243 17.19 -6.42 13.87
CA ASP A 243 17.54 -5.34 14.81
C ASP A 243 16.53 -4.18 14.76
N GLU A 244 15.96 -3.92 13.58
CA GLU A 244 14.86 -2.96 13.41
C GLU A 244 13.57 -3.43 14.11
N ALA A 245 13.32 -4.73 14.11
CA ALA A 245 12.15 -5.32 14.76
C ALA A 245 12.20 -5.24 16.30
N LEU A 246 13.41 -5.08 16.88
CA LEU A 246 13.64 -5.04 18.32
C LEU A 246 13.73 -3.61 18.88
N GLN A 247 13.73 -2.58 18.03
CA GLN A 247 13.69 -1.17 18.42
C GLN A 247 12.26 -0.68 18.67
#